data_4aae82a864cc5fc2854b463b6d95436c
#
_entry.id   4aae82a864cc5fc2854b463b6d95436c
#
_cell.length_a   1.000
_cell.length_b   1.000
_cell.length_c   1.000
_cell.angle_alpha   90.00
_cell.angle_beta   90.00
_cell.angle_gamma   90.00
#
_symmetry.space_group_name_H-M   'P 1'
#
loop_
_entity.id
_entity.type
_entity.pdbx_description
1 polymer ?
#
loop_
_entity_poly.entity_id
_entity_poly.type
_entity_poly.pdbx_seq_one_letter_code
_entity_poly.pdbx_strand_id
1 'polypeptide(L)'
;SGTGVGVVQSIRDMKNLSAYQGVNRFNDADMLCTALHGKGKSSNDLCGGTGPGMTQDEYRTQFALWCMWSSPMALSFDPRSKYITDDDYAIMKSTELIALNQDRMGQQADLISEDNDLVIFAKDCENGDVALSVTNMSSTTKTAVFNFDAIPSLDADKTYAVRDLWERKDLGDATEKLTTRVRPHATKVFRLAEKTDTTAVKSLDSENGITVAPEKGKIVVSVPFVDGMKKRVLVCDMDGRIVRSLSSNSSKIDVPMPDGAYVVTVAC
;
A
#
# COMPACT_ATOMS: atom_id res chain seq x y z
N SER A 1 -17.00 -1.57 33.64
CA SER A 1 -17.44 -2.23 32.41
C SER A 1 -18.25 -1.23 31.57
N GLY A 2 -17.58 -0.37 30.87
CA GLY A 2 -18.22 0.50 29.89
C GLY A 2 -18.37 -0.26 28.58
N THR A 3 -19.57 -0.32 28.05
CA THR A 3 -19.82 -0.63 26.64
C THR A 3 -19.26 0.53 25.80
N GLY A 4 -17.93 0.70 25.82
CA GLY A 4 -17.26 1.77 25.10
C GLY A 4 -17.15 1.42 23.64
N VAL A 5 -17.90 2.12 22.81
CA VAL A 5 -17.65 2.17 21.39
C VAL A 5 -16.44 3.07 21.21
N GLY A 6 -15.36 2.56 20.66
CA GLY A 6 -14.12 3.30 20.47
C GLY A 6 -13.15 2.49 19.60
N VAL A 7 -12.01 3.07 19.22
CA VAL A 7 -11.03 2.45 18.31
C VAL A 7 -10.64 1.03 18.74
N VAL A 8 -10.46 0.78 20.04
CA VAL A 8 -10.17 -0.57 20.57
C VAL A 8 -11.31 -1.54 20.33
N GLN A 9 -12.57 -1.09 20.46
CA GLN A 9 -13.72 -1.93 20.18
C GLN A 9 -13.84 -2.19 18.69
N SER A 10 -13.64 -1.16 17.84
CA SER A 10 -13.63 -1.34 16.39
C SER A 10 -12.57 -2.36 15.95
N ILE A 11 -11.36 -2.35 16.57
CA ILE A 11 -10.33 -3.37 16.29
C ILE A 11 -10.85 -4.78 16.60
N ARG A 12 -11.52 -4.97 17.74
CA ARG A 12 -12.05 -6.27 18.16
C ARG A 12 -13.16 -6.76 17.25
N ASP A 13 -14.01 -5.86 16.79
CA ASP A 13 -15.17 -6.19 15.95
C ASP A 13 -14.74 -6.43 14.49
N MET A 14 -13.86 -5.58 13.96
CA MET A 14 -13.45 -5.62 12.55
C MET A 14 -12.47 -6.75 12.20
N LYS A 15 -11.66 -7.21 13.14
CA LYS A 15 -10.55 -8.13 12.89
C LYS A 15 -10.90 -9.45 12.20
N ASN A 16 -12.17 -9.88 12.25
CA ASN A 16 -12.63 -11.14 11.67
C ASN A 16 -13.69 -10.94 10.56
N LEU A 17 -13.83 -9.73 10.03
CA LEU A 17 -14.88 -9.40 9.07
C LEU A 17 -14.40 -9.36 7.62
N SER A 18 -13.13 -9.60 7.34
CA SER A 18 -12.55 -9.51 5.99
C SER A 18 -13.30 -10.37 4.95
N ALA A 19 -13.74 -11.57 5.34
CA ALA A 19 -14.49 -12.48 4.47
C ALA A 19 -15.85 -11.91 3.99
N TYR A 20 -16.39 -10.90 4.67
CA TYR A 20 -17.68 -10.28 4.31
C TYR A 20 -17.53 -9.05 3.42
N GLN A 21 -16.31 -8.58 3.21
CA GLN A 21 -16.00 -7.39 2.43
C GLN A 21 -15.59 -7.72 0.99
N GLY A 22 -15.77 -6.77 0.11
CA GLY A 22 -15.35 -6.83 -1.29
C GLY A 22 -15.87 -5.61 -2.04
N VAL A 23 -15.65 -5.57 -3.34
CA VAL A 23 -16.12 -4.45 -4.19
C VAL A 23 -17.62 -4.22 -3.98
N ASN A 24 -18.01 -2.98 -3.69
CA ASN A 24 -19.38 -2.55 -3.36
C ASN A 24 -19.99 -3.15 -2.07
N ARG A 25 -19.20 -3.74 -1.22
CA ARG A 25 -19.60 -4.28 0.09
C ARG A 25 -18.53 -3.96 1.09
N PHE A 26 -18.68 -2.88 1.84
CA PHE A 26 -17.67 -2.40 2.79
C PHE A 26 -18.17 -2.58 4.22
N ASN A 27 -17.34 -3.19 5.06
CA ASN A 27 -17.55 -3.21 6.50
C ASN A 27 -17.32 -1.81 7.07
N ASP A 28 -18.26 -1.34 7.91
CA ASP A 28 -18.20 -0.01 8.47
C ASP A 28 -17.65 -0.05 9.90
N ALA A 29 -16.49 0.56 10.10
CA ALA A 29 -15.83 0.67 11.39
C ALA A 29 -16.30 1.89 12.20
N ASP A 30 -17.41 2.53 11.79
CA ASP A 30 -18.00 3.75 12.34
C ASP A 30 -17.19 5.01 11.99
N MET A 31 -17.64 6.15 12.45
CA MET A 31 -17.10 7.46 12.07
C MET A 31 -15.72 7.73 12.64
N LEU A 32 -14.95 8.52 11.90
CA LEU A 32 -13.63 8.99 12.34
C LEU A 32 -13.76 10.07 13.41
N CYS A 33 -13.10 9.83 14.54
CA CYS A 33 -12.95 10.77 15.64
C CYS A 33 -11.64 11.57 15.57
N THR A 34 -10.83 11.35 14.53
CA THR A 34 -9.57 12.06 14.30
C THR A 34 -9.81 13.58 14.36
N ALA A 35 -8.98 14.29 15.12
CA ALA A 35 -9.08 15.73 15.32
C ALA A 35 -10.22 16.24 16.23
N LEU A 36 -10.97 15.40 16.90
CA LEU A 36 -12.06 15.86 17.75
C LEU A 36 -11.60 16.47 19.09
N HIS A 37 -10.46 16.05 19.62
CA HIS A 37 -9.81 16.57 20.84
C HIS A 37 -10.73 16.66 22.08
N GLY A 38 -11.67 15.71 22.22
CA GLY A 38 -12.65 15.74 23.32
C GLY A 38 -13.63 16.92 23.28
N LYS A 39 -13.80 17.55 22.12
CA LYS A 39 -14.69 18.73 21.93
C LYS A 39 -16.05 18.36 21.30
N GLY A 40 -16.49 17.13 21.45
CA GLY A 40 -17.86 16.73 21.11
C GLY A 40 -18.90 17.50 21.92
N LYS A 41 -20.10 17.64 21.37
CA LYS A 41 -21.17 18.45 21.98
C LYS A 41 -21.93 17.73 23.09
N SER A 42 -21.77 16.41 23.23
CA SER A 42 -22.58 15.61 24.13
C SER A 42 -21.72 14.57 24.86
N SER A 43 -22.06 14.30 26.11
CA SER A 43 -21.47 13.20 26.89
C SER A 43 -21.80 11.81 26.30
N ASN A 44 -22.76 11.75 25.37
CA ASN A 44 -23.15 10.55 24.65
C ASN A 44 -22.51 10.45 23.26
N ASP A 45 -21.73 11.47 22.83
CA ASP A 45 -20.99 11.40 21.58
C ASP A 45 -19.89 10.34 21.70
N LEU A 46 -19.99 9.29 20.91
CA LEU A 46 -19.11 8.15 20.90
C LEU A 46 -17.63 8.55 20.68
N CYS A 47 -17.41 9.65 19.99
CA CYS A 47 -16.09 10.17 19.64
C CYS A 47 -15.66 11.37 20.47
N GLY A 48 -16.53 11.97 21.24
CA GLY A 48 -16.24 13.34 21.61
C GLY A 48 -16.38 13.74 23.04
N GLY A 49 -16.81 12.92 23.91
CA GLY A 49 -17.05 13.23 25.31
C GLY A 49 -16.33 14.49 25.88
N THR A 50 -16.46 14.78 27.12
CA THR A 50 -15.83 15.95 27.77
C THR A 50 -14.37 15.68 28.20
N GLY A 51 -13.73 14.67 27.65
CA GLY A 51 -12.36 14.26 27.98
C GLY A 51 -11.28 15.01 27.18
N PRO A 52 -10.00 14.65 27.39
CA PRO A 52 -8.87 15.24 26.65
C PRO A 52 -8.83 14.83 25.17
N GLY A 53 -9.68 13.89 24.74
CA GLY A 53 -9.61 13.27 23.42
C GLY A 53 -8.54 12.20 23.32
N MET A 54 -8.27 11.74 22.12
CA MET A 54 -7.18 10.81 21.81
C MET A 54 -5.87 11.56 21.61
N THR A 55 -4.75 10.88 21.82
CA THR A 55 -3.42 11.37 21.45
C THR A 55 -3.24 11.37 19.93
N GLN A 56 -2.22 12.05 19.41
CA GLN A 56 -1.91 12.04 17.98
C GLN A 56 -1.58 10.62 17.48
N ASP A 57 -0.92 9.79 18.28
CA ASP A 57 -0.67 8.39 17.91
C ASP A 57 -1.97 7.57 17.81
N GLU A 58 -2.94 7.81 18.69
CA GLU A 58 -4.25 7.16 18.66
C GLU A 58 -5.11 7.65 17.48
N TYR A 59 -5.06 8.95 17.11
CA TYR A 59 -5.70 9.46 15.90
C TYR A 59 -5.09 8.83 14.64
N ARG A 60 -3.76 8.74 14.56
CA ARG A 60 -3.08 8.03 13.48
C ARG A 60 -3.47 6.56 13.43
N THR A 61 -3.61 5.91 14.58
CA THR A 61 -4.05 4.52 14.67
C THR A 61 -5.45 4.33 14.09
N GLN A 62 -6.41 5.16 14.50
CA GLN A 62 -7.76 5.08 13.94
C GLN A 62 -7.74 5.26 12.41
N PHE A 63 -7.11 6.32 11.93
CA PHE A 63 -7.08 6.63 10.49
C PHE A 63 -6.40 5.50 9.69
N ALA A 64 -5.26 4.98 10.18
CA ALA A 64 -4.53 3.89 9.53
C ALA A 64 -5.37 2.62 9.41
N LEU A 65 -6.05 2.23 10.48
CA LEU A 65 -6.85 1.01 10.49
C LEU A 65 -8.09 1.14 9.59
N TRP A 66 -8.78 2.29 9.57
CA TRP A 66 -9.86 2.54 8.59
C TRP A 66 -9.36 2.43 7.15
N CYS A 67 -8.12 2.89 6.88
CA CYS A 67 -7.50 2.73 5.56
C CYS A 67 -7.16 1.28 5.26
N MET A 68 -6.58 0.54 6.20
CA MET A 68 -6.29 -0.89 6.04
C MET A 68 -7.54 -1.72 5.82
N TRP A 69 -8.64 -1.34 6.45
CA TRP A 69 -9.92 -2.06 6.30
C TRP A 69 -10.75 -1.60 5.11
N SER A 70 -10.32 -0.61 4.34
CA SER A 70 -11.15 0.03 3.30
C SER A 70 -12.54 0.41 3.81
N SER A 71 -12.62 0.81 5.08
CA SER A 71 -13.86 1.23 5.71
C SER A 71 -14.29 2.62 5.22
N PRO A 72 -15.60 2.96 5.22
CA PRO A 72 -16.05 4.30 4.92
C PRO A 72 -15.37 5.36 5.80
N MET A 73 -14.92 6.47 5.19
CA MET A 73 -14.17 7.53 5.86
C MET A 73 -15.10 8.70 6.23
N ALA A 74 -16.11 8.44 7.06
CA ALA A 74 -17.04 9.46 7.52
C ALA A 74 -16.47 10.25 8.70
N LEU A 75 -16.43 11.58 8.60
CA LEU A 75 -15.99 12.44 9.70
C LEU A 75 -17.12 12.66 10.71
N SER A 76 -16.83 12.51 12.01
CA SER A 76 -17.79 12.79 13.11
C SER A 76 -17.75 14.23 13.60
N PHE A 77 -17.08 15.15 12.92
CA PHE A 77 -16.84 16.52 13.34
C PHE A 77 -16.92 17.51 12.17
N ASP A 78 -17.07 18.79 12.46
CA ASP A 78 -16.96 19.86 11.46
C ASP A 78 -15.49 20.10 11.10
N PRO A 79 -15.06 19.86 9.84
CA PRO A 79 -13.68 20.05 9.42
C PRO A 79 -13.21 21.52 9.46
N ARG A 80 -14.10 22.46 9.71
CA ARG A 80 -13.79 23.88 9.89
C ARG A 80 -13.59 24.28 11.36
N SER A 81 -13.62 23.32 12.26
CA SER A 81 -13.48 23.57 13.69
C SER A 81 -12.13 24.20 14.00
N LYS A 82 -12.15 25.25 14.83
CA LYS A 82 -10.94 25.95 15.31
C LYS A 82 -10.01 25.08 16.19
N TYR A 83 -10.47 23.91 16.58
CA TYR A 83 -9.68 22.97 17.40
C TYR A 83 -8.84 22.03 16.57
N ILE A 84 -9.04 21.98 15.25
CA ILE A 84 -8.26 21.15 14.34
C ILE A 84 -6.90 21.78 14.14
N THR A 85 -5.85 20.97 14.32
CA THR A 85 -4.46 21.38 14.17
C THR A 85 -3.92 21.02 12.77
N ASP A 86 -2.74 21.55 12.41
CA ASP A 86 -2.05 21.16 11.18
C ASP A 86 -1.66 19.69 11.20
N ASP A 87 -1.32 19.13 12.37
CA ASP A 87 -1.02 17.70 12.54
C ASP A 87 -2.25 16.83 12.25
N ASP A 88 -3.44 17.27 12.65
CA ASP A 88 -4.70 16.56 12.33
C ASP A 88 -4.98 16.61 10.83
N TYR A 89 -4.77 17.75 10.20
CA TYR A 89 -4.88 17.84 8.74
C TYR A 89 -3.84 16.95 8.02
N ALA A 90 -2.62 16.84 8.56
CA ALA A 90 -1.60 15.95 7.99
C ALA A 90 -2.03 14.48 8.03
N ILE A 91 -2.71 14.05 9.10
CA ILE A 91 -3.32 12.71 9.19
C ILE A 91 -4.37 12.55 8.09
N MET A 92 -5.38 13.42 8.06
CA MET A 92 -6.51 13.32 7.15
C MET A 92 -6.15 13.51 5.66
N LYS A 93 -5.00 14.11 5.37
CA LYS A 93 -4.46 14.31 4.01
C LYS A 93 -3.37 13.30 3.66
N SER A 94 -3.22 12.22 4.41
CA SER A 94 -2.21 11.19 4.11
C SER A 94 -2.57 10.43 2.82
N THR A 95 -2.04 10.90 1.70
CA THR A 95 -2.37 10.40 0.35
C THR A 95 -2.06 8.91 0.19
N GLU A 96 -0.97 8.42 0.78
CA GLU A 96 -0.58 7.01 0.66
C GLU A 96 -1.50 6.09 1.45
N LEU A 97 -1.97 6.50 2.63
CA LEU A 97 -2.97 5.75 3.39
C LEU A 97 -4.36 5.82 2.74
N ILE A 98 -4.73 6.99 2.21
CA ILE A 98 -5.99 7.14 1.46
C ILE A 98 -5.98 6.21 0.22
N ALA A 99 -4.84 6.08 -0.46
CA ALA A 99 -4.70 5.16 -1.58
C ALA A 99 -4.95 3.69 -1.17
N LEU A 100 -4.52 3.27 0.03
CA LEU A 100 -4.87 1.95 0.57
C LEU A 100 -6.38 1.79 0.83
N ASN A 101 -7.02 2.84 1.37
CA ASN A 101 -8.47 2.81 1.59
C ASN A 101 -9.24 2.64 0.27
N GLN A 102 -8.75 3.29 -0.79
CA GLN A 102 -9.40 3.37 -2.10
C GLN A 102 -8.86 2.37 -3.11
N ASP A 103 -8.09 1.39 -2.65
CA ASP A 103 -7.60 0.31 -3.51
C ASP A 103 -8.79 -0.43 -4.14
N ARG A 104 -8.69 -0.69 -5.47
CA ARG A 104 -9.81 -1.22 -6.27
C ARG A 104 -10.21 -2.64 -5.92
N MET A 105 -9.36 -3.41 -5.25
CA MET A 105 -9.76 -4.72 -4.72
C MET A 105 -10.87 -4.59 -3.68
N GLY A 106 -11.02 -3.40 -3.03
CA GLY A 106 -12.02 -3.16 -2.01
C GLY A 106 -11.94 -4.11 -0.83
N GLN A 107 -10.76 -4.69 -0.61
CA GLN A 107 -10.52 -5.73 0.37
C GLN A 107 -10.23 -5.12 1.74
N GLN A 108 -10.78 -5.73 2.78
CA GLN A 108 -10.39 -5.47 4.16
C GLN A 108 -9.09 -6.24 4.47
N ALA A 109 -8.19 -5.63 5.22
CA ALA A 109 -7.01 -6.33 5.71
C ALA A 109 -7.36 -7.51 6.61
N ASP A 110 -6.69 -8.63 6.42
CA ASP A 110 -6.82 -9.83 7.21
C ASP A 110 -6.01 -9.74 8.50
N LEU A 111 -6.54 -10.28 9.60
CA LEU A 111 -5.79 -10.46 10.83
C LEU A 111 -4.74 -11.55 10.63
N ILE A 112 -3.47 -11.20 10.79
CA ILE A 112 -2.35 -12.15 10.73
C ILE A 112 -2.00 -12.69 12.11
N SER A 113 -1.91 -11.80 13.10
CA SER A 113 -1.64 -12.20 14.48
C SER A 113 -2.15 -11.17 15.49
N GLU A 114 -2.47 -11.67 16.67
CA GLU A 114 -2.78 -10.87 17.86
C GLU A 114 -2.06 -11.53 19.05
N ASP A 115 -0.89 -11.03 19.36
CA ASP A 115 -0.04 -11.57 20.45
C ASP A 115 0.76 -10.46 21.13
N ASN A 116 0.99 -10.60 22.42
CA ASN A 116 1.81 -9.68 23.21
C ASN A 116 1.42 -8.20 23.04
N ASP A 117 0.09 -7.90 23.02
CA ASP A 117 -0.50 -6.59 22.75
C ASP A 117 -0.16 -5.99 21.36
N LEU A 118 0.36 -6.76 20.44
CA LEU A 118 0.55 -6.38 19.06
C LEU A 118 -0.52 -7.01 18.19
N VAL A 119 -1.19 -6.21 17.37
CA VAL A 119 -2.18 -6.66 16.40
C VAL A 119 -1.65 -6.38 15.00
N ILE A 120 -1.44 -7.42 14.21
CA ILE A 120 -0.88 -7.35 12.87
C ILE A 120 -1.95 -7.67 11.83
N PHE A 121 -2.09 -6.79 10.84
CA PHE A 121 -2.94 -7.00 9.68
C PHE A 121 -2.12 -6.97 8.39
N ALA A 122 -2.58 -7.72 7.38
CA ALA A 122 -2.06 -7.68 6.02
C ALA A 122 -3.20 -7.48 5.01
N LYS A 123 -2.90 -6.83 3.91
CA LYS A 123 -3.85 -6.54 2.83
C LYS A 123 -3.15 -6.59 1.49
N ASP A 124 -3.73 -7.33 0.54
CA ASP A 124 -3.30 -7.30 -0.85
C ASP A 124 -3.79 -6.03 -1.54
N CYS A 125 -2.97 -5.50 -2.43
CA CYS A 125 -3.29 -4.34 -3.26
C CYS A 125 -3.40 -4.72 -4.74
N GLU A 126 -4.23 -3.99 -5.49
CA GLU A 126 -4.47 -4.26 -6.92
C GLU A 126 -3.18 -4.36 -7.76
N ASN A 127 -2.17 -3.60 -7.41
CA ASN A 127 -0.88 -3.58 -8.12
C ASN A 127 0.08 -4.74 -7.75
N GLY A 128 -0.35 -5.66 -6.89
CA GLY A 128 0.45 -6.78 -6.41
C GLY A 128 1.33 -6.48 -5.19
N ASP A 129 1.31 -5.26 -4.68
CA ASP A 129 1.96 -4.93 -3.41
C ASP A 129 1.17 -5.50 -2.23
N VAL A 130 1.84 -5.68 -1.10
CA VAL A 130 1.20 -6.07 0.17
C VAL A 130 1.35 -4.94 1.18
N ALA A 131 0.22 -4.50 1.74
CA ALA A 131 0.23 -3.56 2.86
C ALA A 131 0.22 -4.32 4.18
N LEU A 132 1.12 -3.94 5.10
CA LEU A 132 1.23 -4.48 6.46
C LEU A 132 0.99 -3.40 7.48
N SER A 133 0.24 -3.70 8.53
CA SER A 133 0.15 -2.80 9.69
C SER A 133 0.39 -3.55 10.99
N VAL A 134 0.93 -2.85 11.97
CA VAL A 134 1.03 -3.30 13.35
C VAL A 134 0.57 -2.21 14.30
N THR A 135 -0.37 -2.57 15.16
CA THR A 135 -0.90 -1.71 16.22
C THR A 135 -0.40 -2.21 17.58
N ASN A 136 0.17 -1.31 18.37
CA ASN A 136 0.56 -1.59 19.74
C ASN A 136 -0.57 -1.19 20.70
N MET A 137 -1.20 -2.18 21.31
CA MET A 137 -2.32 -1.99 22.25
C MET A 137 -1.88 -1.70 23.68
N SER A 138 -0.57 -1.71 23.95
CA SER A 138 -0.02 -1.51 25.31
C SER A 138 0.42 -0.07 25.56
N SER A 139 0.70 0.25 26.83
CA SER A 139 1.23 1.54 27.26
C SER A 139 2.78 1.64 27.19
N THR A 140 3.46 0.64 26.64
CA THR A 140 4.92 0.62 26.49
C THR A 140 5.33 0.41 25.04
N THR A 141 6.50 0.92 24.64
CA THR A 141 7.03 0.68 23.29
C THR A 141 7.37 -0.80 23.12
N LYS A 142 6.92 -1.39 22.03
CA LYS A 142 7.19 -2.78 21.69
C LYS A 142 7.97 -2.91 20.38
N THR A 143 8.64 -4.04 20.22
CA THR A 143 9.24 -4.44 18.93
C THR A 143 8.32 -5.46 18.28
N ALA A 144 7.89 -5.15 17.06
CA ALA A 144 7.11 -6.04 16.21
C ALA A 144 8.00 -6.68 15.15
N VAL A 145 7.71 -7.93 14.84
CA VAL A 145 8.36 -8.70 13.77
C VAL A 145 7.28 -9.23 12.85
N PHE A 146 7.35 -8.89 11.57
CA PHE A 146 6.54 -9.49 10.53
C PHE A 146 7.37 -10.61 9.89
N ASN A 147 7.08 -11.85 10.20
CA ASN A 147 7.69 -12.98 9.49
C ASN A 147 6.92 -13.20 8.18
N PHE A 148 7.60 -13.18 7.05
CA PHE A 148 6.95 -13.22 5.74
C PHE A 148 6.30 -14.57 5.45
N ASP A 149 6.84 -15.66 5.98
CA ASP A 149 6.25 -16.99 5.92
C ASP A 149 4.88 -17.11 6.62
N ALA A 150 4.61 -16.23 7.60
CA ALA A 150 3.33 -16.18 8.31
C ALA A 150 2.26 -15.33 7.59
N ILE A 151 2.61 -14.64 6.50
CA ILE A 151 1.72 -13.74 5.76
C ILE A 151 1.41 -14.39 4.40
N PRO A 152 0.15 -14.81 4.14
CA PRO A 152 -0.19 -15.62 2.96
C PRO A 152 0.24 -15.03 1.61
N SER A 153 0.28 -13.70 1.52
CA SER A 153 0.61 -12.98 0.28
C SER A 153 2.08 -12.68 0.11
N LEU A 154 2.93 -13.09 1.04
CA LEU A 154 4.37 -12.91 0.98
C LEU A 154 5.09 -14.26 0.86
N ASP A 155 6.26 -14.23 0.27
CA ASP A 155 7.18 -15.35 0.13
C ASP A 155 8.49 -14.98 0.83
N ALA A 156 8.90 -15.77 1.83
CA ALA A 156 10.10 -15.49 2.61
C ALA A 156 11.40 -15.60 1.80
N ASP A 157 11.37 -16.29 0.67
CA ASP A 157 12.53 -16.42 -0.23
C ASP A 157 12.68 -15.21 -1.18
N LYS A 158 11.69 -14.32 -1.20
CA LYS A 158 11.70 -13.12 -2.03
C LYS A 158 12.14 -11.88 -1.28
N THR A 159 12.61 -10.90 -2.04
CA THR A 159 13.00 -9.58 -1.54
C THR A 159 11.92 -8.56 -1.86
N TYR A 160 11.58 -7.72 -0.89
CA TYR A 160 10.58 -6.68 -1.04
C TYR A 160 11.19 -5.30 -0.74
N ALA A 161 10.92 -4.33 -1.58
CA ALA A 161 11.14 -2.93 -1.27
C ALA A 161 10.10 -2.48 -0.23
N VAL A 162 10.56 -1.88 0.86
CA VAL A 162 9.71 -1.49 2.00
C VAL A 162 9.55 0.02 2.07
N ARG A 163 8.31 0.48 2.13
CA ARG A 163 7.96 1.90 2.33
C ARG A 163 7.12 2.10 3.58
N ASP A 164 7.55 3.00 4.47
CA ASP A 164 6.74 3.47 5.62
C ASP A 164 5.75 4.54 5.11
N LEU A 165 4.45 4.25 5.19
CA LEU A 165 3.41 5.10 4.63
C LEU A 165 3.10 6.34 5.49
N TRP A 166 3.38 6.28 6.81
CA TRP A 166 3.26 7.44 7.67
C TRP A 166 4.39 8.44 7.47
N GLU A 167 5.62 7.92 7.41
CA GLU A 167 6.82 8.75 7.24
C GLU A 167 7.07 9.09 5.76
N ARG A 168 6.33 8.45 4.82
CA ARG A 168 6.50 8.57 3.36
C ARG A 168 7.93 8.33 2.93
N LYS A 169 8.56 7.32 3.53
CA LYS A 169 9.97 7.06 3.39
C LYS A 169 10.22 5.61 2.98
N ASP A 170 11.12 5.46 2.01
CA ASP A 170 11.64 4.15 1.64
C ASP A 170 12.65 3.70 2.69
N LEU A 171 12.48 2.49 3.20
CA LEU A 171 13.31 1.91 4.26
C LEU A 171 14.38 0.95 3.72
N GLY A 172 14.45 0.78 2.39
CA GLY A 172 15.29 -0.22 1.74
C GLY A 172 14.55 -1.53 1.56
N ASP A 173 15.30 -2.60 1.47
CA ASP A 173 14.79 -3.93 1.14
C ASP A 173 14.69 -4.81 2.38
N ALA A 174 13.73 -5.74 2.38
CA ALA A 174 13.60 -6.77 3.39
C ALA A 174 13.38 -8.13 2.73
N THR A 175 13.97 -9.17 3.36
CA THR A 175 13.81 -10.59 3.02
C THR A 175 13.53 -11.33 4.31
N GLU A 176 12.73 -12.40 4.26
CA GLU A 176 12.32 -13.24 5.38
C GLU A 176 11.45 -12.52 6.42
N LYS A 177 11.82 -11.30 6.82
CA LYS A 177 11.10 -10.55 7.86
C LYS A 177 11.32 -9.05 7.81
N LEU A 178 10.39 -8.30 8.38
CA LEU A 178 10.51 -6.87 8.69
C LEU A 178 10.38 -6.67 10.19
N THR A 179 11.31 -5.91 10.80
CA THR A 179 11.29 -5.58 12.24
C THR A 179 11.13 -4.09 12.44
N THR A 180 10.25 -3.70 13.35
CA THR A 180 10.01 -2.29 13.67
C THR A 180 9.70 -2.06 15.14
N ARG A 181 9.96 -0.85 15.64
CA ARG A 181 9.54 -0.41 16.99
C ARG A 181 8.25 0.36 16.88
N VAL A 182 7.29 0.07 17.74
CA VAL A 182 5.97 0.68 17.77
C VAL A 182 5.73 1.33 19.12
N ARG A 183 5.49 2.63 19.14
CA ARG A 183 5.19 3.39 20.36
C ARG A 183 3.86 2.93 20.97
N PRO A 184 3.61 3.26 22.27
CA PRO A 184 2.31 3.00 22.88
C PRO A 184 1.17 3.52 22.04
N HIS A 185 0.13 2.71 21.84
CA HIS A 185 -1.11 3.01 21.11
C HIS A 185 -0.91 3.46 19.64
N ALA A 186 0.31 3.37 19.12
CA ALA A 186 0.62 3.73 17.74
C ALA A 186 0.36 2.57 16.76
N THR A 187 0.15 2.93 15.51
CA THR A 187 0.12 2.00 14.38
C THR A 187 1.16 2.40 13.35
N LYS A 188 2.00 1.45 12.94
CA LYS A 188 2.87 1.55 11.77
C LYS A 188 2.20 0.88 10.58
N VAL A 189 2.37 1.46 9.39
CA VAL A 189 1.85 0.91 8.13
C VAL A 189 2.96 0.92 7.11
N PHE A 190 3.17 -0.22 6.47
CA PHE A 190 4.18 -0.41 5.45
C PHE A 190 3.53 -0.91 4.15
N ARG A 191 4.12 -0.57 3.04
CA ARG A 191 3.86 -1.19 1.75
C ARG A 191 5.09 -1.96 1.31
N LEU A 192 4.90 -3.20 0.93
CA LEU A 192 5.92 -4.11 0.44
C LEU A 192 5.65 -4.37 -1.04
N ALA A 193 6.60 -3.98 -1.89
CA ALA A 193 6.59 -4.25 -3.31
C ALA A 193 7.63 -5.34 -3.62
N GLU A 194 7.20 -6.44 -4.22
CA GLU A 194 8.13 -7.52 -4.60
C GLU A 194 9.17 -6.97 -5.57
N LYS A 195 10.44 -7.17 -5.25
CA LYS A 195 11.54 -6.93 -6.17
C LYS A 195 11.66 -8.13 -7.10
N THR A 196 11.00 -8.06 -8.22
CA THR A 196 11.35 -8.94 -9.31
C THR A 196 12.73 -8.54 -9.80
N ASP A 197 13.68 -9.49 -9.85
CA ASP A 197 14.89 -9.27 -10.63
C ASP A 197 14.45 -8.83 -12.03
N THR A 198 14.71 -7.58 -12.37
CA THR A 198 14.33 -6.95 -13.64
C THR A 198 15.07 -7.56 -14.84
N THR A 199 15.49 -8.81 -14.73
CA THR A 199 16.00 -9.63 -15.81
C THR A 199 14.95 -10.54 -16.44
N ALA A 200 13.74 -10.62 -15.88
CA ALA A 200 12.62 -11.35 -16.47
C ALA A 200 11.64 -10.38 -17.11
N VAL A 201 11.94 -9.90 -18.30
CA VAL A 201 10.87 -9.50 -19.22
C VAL A 201 10.06 -10.77 -19.49
N LYS A 202 8.79 -10.76 -19.08
CA LYS A 202 7.81 -11.67 -19.62
C LYS A 202 7.84 -11.43 -21.14
N SER A 203 8.42 -12.35 -21.91
CA SER A 203 8.31 -12.30 -23.35
C SER A 203 6.82 -12.32 -23.64
N LEU A 204 6.27 -11.19 -24.06
CA LEU A 204 4.96 -11.19 -24.67
C LEU A 204 5.18 -11.90 -26.01
N ASP A 205 4.82 -13.17 -26.06
CA ASP A 205 4.63 -13.87 -27.30
C ASP A 205 3.50 -13.12 -28.03
N SER A 206 3.90 -12.19 -28.89
CA SER A 206 2.95 -11.52 -29.75
C SER A 206 2.51 -12.55 -30.79
N GLU A 207 1.24 -12.56 -31.12
CA GLU A 207 0.67 -13.38 -32.21
C GLU A 207 1.43 -13.23 -33.55
N ASN A 208 2.35 -12.27 -33.65
CA ASN A 208 3.14 -11.93 -34.83
C ASN A 208 4.62 -12.35 -34.76
N GLY A 209 5.03 -13.17 -33.77
CA GLY A 209 6.40 -13.65 -33.64
C GLY A 209 7.44 -12.59 -33.25
N ILE A 210 7.02 -11.41 -32.76
CA ILE A 210 7.91 -10.38 -32.22
C ILE A 210 8.27 -10.76 -30.80
N THR A 211 9.56 -10.82 -30.46
CA THR A 211 10.01 -11.06 -29.09
C THR A 211 10.83 -9.87 -28.59
N VAL A 212 10.66 -9.56 -27.31
CA VAL A 212 11.40 -8.51 -26.61
C VAL A 212 12.08 -9.17 -25.41
N ALA A 213 13.40 -9.10 -25.34
CA ALA A 213 14.18 -9.70 -24.27
C ALA A 213 15.13 -8.66 -23.67
N PRO A 214 15.29 -8.58 -22.34
CA PRO A 214 16.31 -7.76 -21.74
C PRO A 214 17.66 -8.48 -21.82
N GLU A 215 18.69 -7.72 -22.03
CA GLU A 215 20.07 -8.10 -21.80
C GLU A 215 20.73 -7.01 -20.95
N LYS A 216 21.86 -7.31 -20.31
CA LYS A 216 22.55 -6.33 -19.47
C LYS A 216 22.82 -5.03 -20.22
N GLY A 217 22.20 -3.93 -19.76
CA GLY A 217 22.35 -2.58 -20.32
C GLY A 217 21.63 -2.35 -21.66
N LYS A 218 20.76 -3.27 -22.12
CA LYS A 218 19.99 -3.11 -23.35
C LYS A 218 18.72 -3.95 -23.39
N ILE A 219 17.80 -3.57 -24.26
CA ILE A 219 16.65 -4.36 -24.66
C ILE A 219 16.92 -4.91 -26.07
N VAL A 220 16.70 -6.20 -26.28
CA VAL A 220 16.84 -6.86 -27.58
C VAL A 220 15.44 -7.12 -28.14
N VAL A 221 15.15 -6.53 -29.27
CA VAL A 221 13.88 -6.71 -30.00
C VAL A 221 14.16 -7.60 -31.20
N SER A 222 13.54 -8.79 -31.24
CA SER A 222 13.58 -9.68 -32.40
C SER A 222 12.24 -9.62 -33.14
N VAL A 223 12.29 -9.36 -34.42
CA VAL A 223 11.11 -9.23 -35.30
C VAL A 223 11.27 -10.21 -36.45
N PRO A 224 10.24 -10.96 -36.87
CA PRO A 224 10.32 -11.83 -38.01
C PRO A 224 10.89 -11.09 -39.21
N PHE A 225 11.73 -11.77 -39.98
CA PHE A 225 12.35 -11.16 -41.14
C PHE A 225 11.28 -10.97 -42.25
N VAL A 226 11.08 -9.72 -42.66
CA VAL A 226 10.30 -9.35 -43.85
C VAL A 226 11.21 -8.44 -44.66
N ASP A 227 11.53 -8.89 -45.88
CA ASP A 227 12.47 -8.19 -46.75
C ASP A 227 11.93 -6.79 -47.11
N GLY A 228 12.83 -5.78 -47.00
CA GLY A 228 12.52 -4.39 -47.34
C GLY A 228 11.66 -3.62 -46.33
N MET A 229 11.18 -4.25 -45.24
CA MET A 229 10.35 -3.57 -44.24
C MET A 229 11.17 -2.81 -43.22
N LYS A 230 10.89 -1.50 -43.11
CA LYS A 230 11.48 -0.64 -42.06
C LYS A 230 10.67 -0.73 -40.78
N LYS A 231 11.31 -1.18 -39.72
CA LYS A 231 10.69 -1.33 -38.41
C LYS A 231 11.02 -0.13 -37.53
N ARG A 232 10.06 0.34 -36.78
CA ARG A 232 10.24 1.40 -35.77
C ARG A 232 10.01 0.83 -34.37
N VAL A 233 11.00 0.97 -33.52
CA VAL A 233 10.93 0.59 -32.10
C VAL A 233 10.84 1.86 -31.27
N LEU A 234 9.78 1.97 -30.45
CA LEU A 234 9.57 3.02 -29.48
C LEU A 234 9.67 2.41 -28.09
N VAL A 235 10.47 3.03 -27.24
CA VAL A 235 10.57 2.66 -25.81
C VAL A 235 10.08 3.84 -25.00
N CYS A 236 9.08 3.62 -24.15
CA CYS A 236 8.50 4.59 -23.26
C CYS A 236 8.82 4.22 -21.81
N ASP A 237 8.98 5.22 -20.94
CA ASP A 237 8.96 5.00 -19.50
C ASP A 237 7.52 4.68 -19.01
N MET A 238 7.38 4.39 -17.72
CA MET A 238 6.08 4.07 -17.12
C MET A 238 5.10 5.26 -17.08
N ASP A 239 5.60 6.49 -17.31
CA ASP A 239 4.79 7.70 -17.46
C ASP A 239 4.33 7.94 -18.91
N GLY A 240 4.69 7.03 -19.84
CA GLY A 240 4.33 7.12 -21.26
C GLY A 240 5.20 8.06 -22.10
N ARG A 241 6.32 8.57 -21.55
CA ARG A 241 7.26 9.41 -22.30
C ARG A 241 8.17 8.56 -23.16
N ILE A 242 8.35 8.92 -24.41
CA ILE A 242 9.30 8.24 -25.31
C ILE A 242 10.73 8.53 -24.86
N VAL A 243 11.42 7.52 -24.36
CA VAL A 243 12.84 7.61 -23.92
C VAL A 243 13.80 7.15 -25.00
N ARG A 244 13.34 6.32 -25.95
CA ARG A 244 14.12 5.91 -27.14
C ARG A 244 13.19 5.70 -28.35
N SER A 245 13.70 6.02 -29.51
CA SER A 245 13.05 5.73 -30.80
C SER A 245 14.15 5.33 -31.81
N LEU A 246 13.99 4.14 -32.37
CA LEU A 246 14.93 3.56 -33.32
C LEU A 246 14.18 3.07 -34.56
N SER A 247 14.83 3.16 -35.71
CA SER A 247 14.32 2.55 -36.94
C SER A 247 15.40 1.64 -37.53
N SER A 248 15.03 0.44 -37.94
CA SER A 248 15.96 -0.56 -38.45
C SER A 248 15.27 -1.49 -39.43
N ASN A 249 16.04 -2.01 -40.39
CA ASN A 249 15.59 -3.08 -41.29
C ASN A 249 16.04 -4.47 -40.77
N SER A 250 16.81 -4.50 -39.66
CA SER A 250 17.31 -5.75 -39.08
C SER A 250 16.19 -6.54 -38.40
N SER A 251 16.30 -7.87 -38.42
CA SER A 251 15.42 -8.78 -37.66
C SER A 251 15.73 -8.77 -36.17
N LYS A 252 16.93 -8.32 -35.79
CA LYS A 252 17.34 -8.15 -34.38
C LYS A 252 17.81 -6.72 -34.16
N ILE A 253 17.23 -6.03 -33.19
CA ILE A 253 17.46 -4.62 -32.88
C ILE A 253 17.88 -4.50 -31.42
N ASP A 254 19.11 -4.06 -31.18
CA ASP A 254 19.61 -3.78 -29.86
C ASP A 254 19.30 -2.32 -29.48
N VAL A 255 18.61 -2.12 -28.36
CA VAL A 255 18.24 -0.81 -27.83
C VAL A 255 18.98 -0.60 -26.51
N PRO A 256 20.07 0.17 -26.48
CA PRO A 256 20.77 0.47 -25.22
C PRO A 256 19.86 1.21 -24.26
N MET A 257 19.65 0.64 -23.06
CA MET A 257 18.79 1.18 -22.01
C MET A 257 19.44 0.95 -20.66
N PRO A 258 19.34 1.90 -19.72
CA PRO A 258 19.64 1.64 -18.32
C PRO A 258 18.64 0.65 -17.73
N ASP A 259 18.99 0.06 -16.57
CA ASP A 259 18.05 -0.79 -15.85
C ASP A 259 16.79 0.00 -15.46
N GLY A 260 15.62 -0.59 -15.67
CA GLY A 260 14.34 0.07 -15.44
C GLY A 260 13.17 -0.67 -16.07
N ALA A 261 11.96 -0.21 -15.79
CA ALA A 261 10.72 -0.70 -16.41
C ALA A 261 10.36 0.17 -17.62
N TYR A 262 10.04 -0.47 -18.74
CA TYR A 262 9.75 0.21 -20.00
C TYR A 262 8.63 -0.49 -20.76
N VAL A 263 7.88 0.30 -21.51
CA VAL A 263 6.92 -0.20 -22.51
C VAL A 263 7.59 -0.13 -23.89
N VAL A 264 7.66 -1.27 -24.59
CA VAL A 264 8.25 -1.36 -25.94
C VAL A 264 7.15 -1.54 -26.96
N THR A 265 7.06 -0.63 -27.92
CA THR A 265 6.14 -0.71 -29.05
C THR A 265 6.95 -0.91 -30.34
N VAL A 266 6.57 -1.91 -31.12
CA VAL A 266 7.18 -2.18 -32.44
C VAL A 266 6.13 -1.96 -33.53
N ALA A 267 6.42 -1.07 -34.47
CA ALA A 267 5.63 -0.83 -35.66
C ALA A 267 6.42 -1.24 -36.92
N CYS A 268 5.78 -1.98 -37.78
CA CYS A 268 6.31 -2.43 -39.06
C CYS A 268 5.63 -1.71 -40.20
#